data_d146f4c7d3772b4339c3ef72673608dd
#
_entry.id   d146f4c7d3772b4339c3ef72673608dd
#
_cell.length_a   1.000
_cell.length_b   1.000
_cell.length_c   1.000
_cell.angle_alpha   90.00
_cell.angle_beta   90.00
_cell.angle_gamma   90.00
#
_symmetry.space_group_name_H-M   'P 1'
#
loop_
_entity.id
_entity.type
_entity.pdbx_description
1 polymer ?
#
loop_
_entity_poly.entity_id
_entity_poly.type
_entity_poly.pdbx_seq_one_letter_code
_entity_poly.pdbx_strand_id
1 'polypeptide(L)'
;VLIGIVAIFLGIAFEGQNVAFMVGLAFAIAASTNFPVLFLSINWKNLTTNGAFYGGMCGLLITVCLVVLGPTIWVDIFKFDKPIFPYKYPALFSVSLSFLAIFIFSKLDIKNRSKIDDEKFTKMMEKAYLGK
;
A
#
# COMPACT_ATOMS: atom_id res chain seq x y z
N VAL A 1 7.04 4.13 22.32
CA VAL A 1 6.20 5.17 22.97
C VAL A 1 5.30 5.84 21.93
N LEU A 2 5.82 6.39 20.82
CA LEU A 2 5.02 7.10 19.81
C LEU A 2 3.87 6.24 19.23
N ILE A 3 4.16 5.00 18.85
CA ILE A 3 3.15 4.06 18.32
C ILE A 3 2.05 3.78 19.35
N GLY A 4 2.40 3.65 20.63
CA GLY A 4 1.42 3.44 21.70
C GLY A 4 0.48 4.63 21.87
N ILE A 5 1.00 5.85 21.82
CA ILE A 5 0.18 7.07 21.87
C ILE A 5 -0.78 7.14 20.69
N VAL A 6 -0.29 6.89 19.47
CA VAL A 6 -1.13 6.86 18.26
C VAL A 6 -2.20 5.77 18.36
N ALA A 7 -1.86 4.59 18.88
CA ALA A 7 -2.82 3.49 19.05
C ALA A 7 -3.95 3.86 20.04
N ILE A 8 -3.63 4.54 21.14
CA ILE A 8 -4.63 5.01 22.10
C ILE A 8 -5.57 6.04 21.44
N PHE A 9 -5.02 7.03 20.75
CA PHE A 9 -5.83 8.02 20.04
C PHE A 9 -6.76 7.39 19.00
N LEU A 10 -6.26 6.44 18.21
CA LEU A 10 -7.07 5.71 17.25
C LEU A 10 -8.13 4.86 17.95
N GLY A 11 -7.80 4.20 19.05
CA GLY A 11 -8.77 3.43 19.85
C GLY A 11 -9.94 4.27 20.33
N ILE A 12 -9.66 5.48 20.84
CA ILE A 12 -10.70 6.43 21.27
C ILE A 12 -11.51 6.95 20.08
N ALA A 13 -10.84 7.32 18.99
CA ALA A 13 -11.50 7.87 17.79
C ALA A 13 -12.46 6.87 17.12
N PHE A 14 -12.15 5.58 17.23
CA PHE A 14 -12.96 4.48 16.67
C PHE A 14 -13.80 3.74 17.72
N GLU A 15 -13.99 4.33 18.89
CA GLU A 15 -14.84 3.75 19.91
C GLU A 15 -16.26 3.54 19.38
N GLY A 16 -16.81 2.33 19.59
CA GLY A 16 -18.14 1.93 19.09
C GLY A 16 -18.17 1.40 17.65
N GLN A 17 -17.06 1.40 16.94
CA GLN A 17 -16.99 0.78 15.60
C GLN A 17 -16.86 -0.75 15.69
N ASN A 18 -17.29 -1.43 14.64
CA ASN A 18 -17.16 -2.90 14.56
C ASN A 18 -15.69 -3.30 14.43
N VAL A 19 -15.18 -4.06 15.40
CA VAL A 19 -13.76 -4.50 15.45
C VAL A 19 -13.37 -5.30 14.21
N ALA A 20 -14.25 -6.18 13.70
CA ALA A 20 -13.96 -6.97 12.50
C ALA A 20 -13.78 -6.06 11.26
N PHE A 21 -14.59 -5.01 11.18
CA PHE A 21 -14.45 -4.00 10.14
C PHE A 21 -13.10 -3.25 10.23
N MET A 22 -12.71 -2.85 11.44
CA MET A 22 -11.44 -2.16 11.70
C MET A 22 -10.23 -3.00 11.32
N VAL A 23 -10.24 -4.28 11.68
CA VAL A 23 -9.19 -5.24 11.31
C VAL A 23 -9.15 -5.40 9.79
N GLY A 24 -10.31 -5.55 9.13
CA GLY A 24 -10.41 -5.62 7.66
C GLY A 24 -9.85 -4.37 6.98
N LEU A 25 -10.08 -3.19 7.55
CA LEU A 25 -9.54 -1.93 7.04
C LEU A 25 -8.01 -1.85 7.19
N ALA A 26 -7.47 -2.28 8.32
CA ALA A 26 -6.02 -2.36 8.55
C ALA A 26 -5.35 -3.31 7.54
N PHE A 27 -5.94 -4.48 7.29
CA PHE A 27 -5.47 -5.39 6.27
C PHE A 27 -5.56 -4.81 4.85
N ALA A 28 -6.62 -4.06 4.55
CA ALA A 28 -6.76 -3.37 3.27
C ALA A 28 -5.64 -2.35 3.03
N ILE A 29 -5.28 -1.58 4.06
CA ILE A 29 -4.16 -0.63 4.00
C ILE A 29 -2.83 -1.36 3.78
N ALA A 30 -2.56 -2.39 4.59
CA ALA A 30 -1.33 -3.19 4.50
C ALA A 30 -1.21 -3.90 3.15
N ALA A 31 -2.29 -4.51 2.67
CA ALA A 31 -2.32 -5.18 1.37
C ALA A 31 -2.10 -4.20 0.21
N SER A 32 -2.73 -3.02 0.25
CA SER A 32 -2.59 -2.01 -0.80
C SER A 32 -1.17 -1.48 -0.95
N THR A 33 -0.38 -1.53 0.12
CA THR A 33 1.01 -1.07 0.12
C THR A 33 1.97 -2.21 -0.21
N ASN A 34 1.88 -3.32 0.53
CA ASN A 34 2.87 -4.40 0.48
C ASN A 34 2.67 -5.34 -0.71
N PHE A 35 1.41 -5.69 -1.04
CA PHE A 35 1.14 -6.66 -2.11
C PHE A 35 1.67 -6.21 -3.48
N PRO A 36 1.43 -4.97 -3.97
CA PRO A 36 1.98 -4.53 -5.24
C PRO A 36 3.50 -4.54 -5.28
N VAL A 37 4.16 -4.12 -4.18
CA VAL A 37 5.63 -4.12 -4.09
C VAL A 37 6.18 -5.54 -4.17
N LEU A 38 5.65 -6.47 -3.36
CA LEU A 38 6.08 -7.87 -3.34
C LEU A 38 5.81 -8.55 -4.68
N PHE A 39 4.62 -8.39 -5.22
CA PHE A 39 4.24 -9.00 -6.49
C PHE A 39 5.15 -8.54 -7.64
N LEU A 40 5.40 -7.24 -7.75
CA LEU A 40 6.28 -6.70 -8.80
C LEU A 40 7.74 -7.04 -8.54
N SER A 41 8.19 -7.17 -7.30
CA SER A 41 9.58 -7.56 -7.00
C SER A 41 9.92 -8.96 -7.47
N ILE A 42 8.94 -9.86 -7.51
CA ILE A 42 9.11 -11.23 -7.97
C ILE A 42 8.91 -11.32 -9.48
N ASN A 43 7.92 -10.63 -10.03
CA ASN A 43 7.49 -10.84 -11.42
C ASN A 43 8.05 -9.82 -12.41
N TRP A 44 8.51 -8.66 -11.97
CA TRP A 44 8.92 -7.59 -12.87
C TRP A 44 10.39 -7.21 -12.73
N LYS A 45 11.20 -7.68 -13.68
CA LYS A 45 12.65 -7.43 -13.71
C LYS A 45 13.01 -5.95 -13.65
N ASN A 46 12.21 -5.06 -14.19
CA ASN A 46 12.51 -3.62 -14.29
C ASN A 46 12.07 -2.81 -13.06
N LEU A 47 11.66 -3.48 -11.98
CA LEU A 47 11.42 -2.81 -10.71
C LEU A 47 12.72 -2.24 -10.16
N THR A 48 12.73 -0.97 -9.80
CA THR A 48 13.86 -0.32 -9.13
C THR A 48 13.58 -0.19 -7.63
N THR A 49 14.65 -0.15 -6.82
CA THR A 49 14.51 0.04 -5.37
C THR A 49 13.79 1.34 -5.02
N ASN A 50 14.16 2.42 -5.71
CA ASN A 50 13.50 3.72 -5.53
C ASN A 50 12.05 3.68 -6.00
N GLY A 51 11.76 3.00 -7.12
CA GLY A 51 10.40 2.81 -7.62
C GLY A 51 9.52 2.03 -6.65
N ALA A 52 10.05 0.98 -6.04
CA ALA A 52 9.36 0.21 -5.01
C ALA A 52 9.09 1.04 -3.76
N PHE A 53 10.09 1.80 -3.29
CA PHE A 53 9.97 2.63 -2.09
C PHE A 53 9.00 3.80 -2.28
N TYR A 54 9.23 4.65 -3.27
CA TYR A 54 8.37 5.82 -3.51
C TYR A 54 6.99 5.43 -4.00
N GLY A 55 6.89 4.40 -4.85
CA GLY A 55 5.60 3.89 -5.30
C GLY A 55 4.79 3.25 -4.17
N GLY A 56 5.44 2.48 -3.29
CA GLY A 56 4.82 1.92 -2.10
C GLY A 56 4.36 2.99 -1.11
N MET A 57 5.18 4.00 -0.84
CA MET A 57 4.81 5.15 -0.01
C MET A 57 3.64 5.94 -0.59
N CYS A 58 3.65 6.18 -1.90
CA CYS A 58 2.53 6.81 -2.60
C CYS A 58 1.25 5.98 -2.48
N GLY A 59 1.36 4.66 -2.66
CA GLY A 59 0.26 3.71 -2.46
C GLY A 59 -0.33 3.77 -1.05
N LEU A 60 0.54 3.84 -0.01
CA LEU A 60 0.12 4.03 1.37
C LEU A 60 -0.68 5.33 1.54
N LEU A 61 -0.14 6.44 1.06
CA LEU A 61 -0.79 7.74 1.18
C LEU A 61 -2.14 7.77 0.47
N ILE A 62 -2.23 7.23 -0.74
CA ILE A 62 -3.48 7.11 -1.50
C ILE A 62 -4.50 6.29 -0.71
N THR A 63 -4.06 5.14 -0.15
CA THR A 63 -4.96 4.27 0.62
C THR A 63 -5.50 4.97 1.86
N VAL A 64 -4.63 5.62 2.62
CA VAL A 64 -5.02 6.39 3.81
C VAL A 64 -5.98 7.52 3.43
N CYS A 65 -5.70 8.27 2.36
CA CYS A 65 -6.61 9.31 1.87
C CYS A 65 -7.98 8.75 1.50
N LEU A 66 -8.06 7.63 0.77
CA LEU A 66 -9.32 7.01 0.41
C LEU A 66 -10.10 6.48 1.62
N VAL A 67 -9.40 5.98 2.63
CA VAL A 67 -10.01 5.55 3.89
C VAL A 67 -10.58 6.74 4.66
N VAL A 68 -9.85 7.85 4.74
CA VAL A 68 -10.30 9.09 5.42
C VAL A 68 -11.51 9.69 4.71
N LEU A 69 -11.52 9.70 3.37
CA LEU A 69 -12.63 10.19 2.55
C LEU A 69 -13.81 9.22 2.48
N GLY A 70 -13.64 8.00 2.99
CA GLY A 70 -14.66 6.97 3.03
C GLY A 70 -15.74 7.22 4.10
N PRO A 71 -16.86 6.49 4.03
CA PRO A 71 -18.01 6.72 4.90
C PRO A 71 -17.68 6.55 6.39
N THR A 72 -16.79 5.64 6.73
CA THR A 72 -16.47 5.32 8.13
C THR A 72 -15.80 6.49 8.85
N ILE A 73 -14.89 7.20 8.21
CA ILE A 73 -14.22 8.35 8.85
C ILE A 73 -14.99 9.63 8.55
N TRP A 74 -15.36 9.83 7.29
CA TRP A 74 -15.99 11.07 6.85
C TRP A 74 -17.39 11.29 7.46
N VAL A 75 -18.21 10.23 7.50
CA VAL A 75 -19.58 10.30 8.03
C VAL A 75 -19.63 9.93 9.50
N ASP A 76 -19.08 8.76 9.89
CA ASP A 76 -19.27 8.25 11.26
C ASP A 76 -18.48 9.05 12.29
N ILE A 77 -17.25 9.50 11.97
CA ILE A 77 -16.38 10.23 12.88
C ILE A 77 -16.53 11.75 12.71
N PHE A 78 -16.39 12.28 11.50
CA PHE A 78 -16.49 13.70 11.22
C PHE A 78 -17.93 14.24 11.15
N LYS A 79 -18.94 13.34 11.12
CA LYS A 79 -20.35 13.71 11.10
C LYS A 79 -20.80 14.53 9.89
N PHE A 80 -20.16 14.37 8.74
CA PHE A 80 -20.62 14.98 7.50
C PHE A 80 -21.79 14.20 6.89
N ASP A 81 -22.69 14.87 6.19
CA ASP A 81 -23.91 14.28 5.64
C ASP A 81 -23.68 13.21 4.57
N LYS A 82 -22.61 13.35 3.79
CA LYS A 82 -22.31 12.43 2.67
C LYS A 82 -20.82 12.16 2.57
N PRO A 83 -20.42 10.88 2.33
CA PRO A 83 -19.03 10.57 2.08
C PRO A 83 -18.60 11.07 0.70
N ILE A 84 -17.34 11.51 0.57
CA ILE A 84 -16.74 11.86 -0.72
C ILE A 84 -16.48 10.59 -1.54
N PHE A 85 -16.00 9.53 -0.86
CA PHE A 85 -15.76 8.23 -1.48
C PHE A 85 -16.83 7.23 -1.00
N PRO A 86 -17.67 6.68 -1.89
CA PRO A 86 -18.87 5.94 -1.49
C PRO A 86 -18.63 4.52 -0.97
N TYR A 87 -17.41 3.99 -1.11
CA TYR A 87 -17.10 2.61 -0.76
C TYR A 87 -16.45 2.49 0.62
N LYS A 88 -16.92 1.54 1.43
CA LYS A 88 -16.35 1.25 2.76
C LYS A 88 -14.96 0.64 2.69
N TYR A 89 -14.67 -0.14 1.64
CA TYR A 89 -13.38 -0.78 1.43
C TYR A 89 -12.73 -0.25 0.16
N PRO A 90 -11.76 0.65 0.25
CA PRO A 90 -11.11 1.25 -0.91
C PRO A 90 -10.02 0.36 -1.53
N ALA A 91 -9.79 -0.86 -0.99
CA ALA A 91 -8.67 -1.72 -1.35
C ALA A 91 -8.53 -1.95 -2.85
N LEU A 92 -9.64 -2.17 -3.56
CA LEU A 92 -9.62 -2.41 -5.01
C LEU A 92 -9.03 -1.23 -5.80
N PHE A 93 -9.42 -0.02 -5.43
CA PHE A 93 -8.91 1.20 -6.05
C PHE A 93 -7.47 1.50 -5.61
N SER A 94 -7.19 1.39 -4.31
CA SER A 94 -5.87 1.70 -3.77
C SER A 94 -4.79 0.71 -4.23
N VAL A 95 -5.08 -0.59 -4.33
CA VAL A 95 -4.16 -1.59 -4.89
C VAL A 95 -3.84 -1.26 -6.34
N SER A 96 -4.86 -0.99 -7.17
CA SER A 96 -4.65 -0.64 -8.58
C SER A 96 -3.81 0.62 -8.74
N LEU A 97 -4.09 1.66 -7.96
CA LEU A 97 -3.31 2.91 -7.98
C LEU A 97 -1.88 2.71 -7.47
N SER A 98 -1.68 1.83 -6.48
CA SER A 98 -0.33 1.48 -5.99
C SER A 98 0.49 0.78 -7.07
N PHE A 99 -0.10 -0.16 -7.83
CA PHE A 99 0.58 -0.77 -8.99
C PHE A 99 1.01 0.27 -10.01
N LEU A 100 0.11 1.19 -10.36
CA LEU A 100 0.41 2.28 -11.29
C LEU A 100 1.52 3.19 -10.77
N ALA A 101 1.47 3.57 -9.50
CA ALA A 101 2.49 4.42 -8.88
C ALA A 101 3.87 3.75 -8.94
N ILE A 102 3.98 2.49 -8.51
CA ILE A 102 5.25 1.74 -8.55
C ILE A 102 5.77 1.63 -9.99
N PHE A 103 4.88 1.36 -10.95
CA PHE A 103 5.25 1.28 -12.35
C PHE A 103 5.80 2.60 -12.90
N ILE A 104 5.14 3.71 -12.59
CA ILE A 104 5.56 5.06 -13.02
C ILE A 104 6.92 5.41 -12.39
N PHE A 105 7.04 5.29 -11.06
CA PHE A 105 8.30 5.63 -10.36
C PHE A 105 9.47 4.75 -10.81
N SER A 106 9.23 3.45 -11.03
CA SER A 106 10.29 2.56 -11.55
C SER A 106 10.71 2.92 -12.97
N LYS A 107 9.76 3.31 -13.84
CA LYS A 107 10.10 3.77 -15.20
C LYS A 107 10.91 5.07 -15.19
N LEU A 108 10.58 5.99 -14.29
CA LEU A 108 11.32 7.25 -14.16
C LEU A 108 12.76 7.02 -13.64
N ASP A 109 12.93 6.01 -12.79
CA ASP A 109 14.22 5.68 -12.16
C ASP A 109 15.04 4.62 -12.92
N ILE A 110 14.55 4.12 -14.04
CA ILE A 110 15.18 3.00 -14.78
C ILE A 110 16.61 3.30 -15.23
N LYS A 111 16.95 4.58 -15.43
CA LYS A 111 18.29 5.03 -15.79
C LYS A 111 19.31 4.83 -14.66
N ASN A 112 18.87 4.78 -13.42
CA ASN A 112 19.73 4.60 -12.25
C ASN A 112 19.92 3.11 -11.90
N ARG A 113 19.32 2.21 -12.66
CA ARG A 113 19.42 0.78 -12.44
C ARG A 113 20.80 0.27 -12.82
N SER A 114 21.43 -0.46 -11.91
CA SER A 114 22.76 -1.02 -12.12
C SER A 114 22.69 -2.41 -12.76
N LYS A 115 23.76 -2.83 -13.47
CA LYS A 115 23.91 -4.21 -13.96
C LYS A 115 23.88 -5.23 -12.81
N ILE A 116 24.30 -4.82 -11.62
CA ILE A 116 24.29 -5.64 -10.40
C ILE A 116 22.87 -6.04 -10.01
N ASP A 117 21.88 -5.16 -10.23
CA ASP A 117 20.48 -5.48 -9.92
C ASP A 117 19.90 -6.51 -10.89
N ASP A 118 20.34 -6.48 -12.16
CA ASP A 118 19.97 -7.49 -13.16
C ASP A 118 20.53 -8.86 -12.81
N GLU A 119 21.78 -8.94 -12.36
CA GLU A 119 22.41 -10.18 -11.92
C GLU A 119 21.74 -10.75 -10.68
N LYS A 120 21.42 -9.90 -9.70
CA LYS A 120 20.72 -10.31 -8.47
C LYS A 120 19.34 -10.89 -8.79
N PHE A 121 18.59 -10.23 -9.68
CA PHE A 121 17.29 -10.72 -10.10
C PHE A 121 17.40 -12.08 -10.80
N THR A 122 18.34 -12.23 -11.71
CA THR A 122 18.57 -13.49 -12.44
C THR A 122 18.96 -14.62 -11.47
N LYS A 123 19.87 -14.37 -10.53
CA LYS A 123 20.26 -15.35 -9.50
C LYS A 123 19.09 -15.72 -8.58
N MET A 124 18.23 -14.76 -8.23
CA MET A 124 17.02 -15.04 -7.45
C MET A 124 16.07 -15.97 -8.23
N MET A 125 15.86 -15.72 -9.50
CA MET A 125 15.02 -16.56 -10.35
C MET A 125 15.60 -17.96 -10.53
N GLU A 126 16.92 -18.08 -10.76
CA GLU A 126 17.59 -19.37 -10.84
C GLU A 126 17.41 -20.19 -9.55
N LYS A 127 17.59 -19.57 -8.39
CA LYS A 127 17.35 -20.22 -7.11
C LYS A 127 15.90 -20.65 -6.94
N ALA A 128 14.95 -19.83 -7.34
CA ALA A 128 13.53 -20.12 -7.23
C ALA A 128 13.09 -21.28 -8.12
N TYR A 129 13.63 -21.37 -9.36
CA TYR A 129 13.22 -22.38 -10.34
C TYR A 129 14.09 -23.64 -10.31
N LEU A 130 15.38 -23.53 -10.01
CA LEU A 130 16.33 -24.64 -10.08
C LEU A 130 16.72 -25.18 -8.70
N GLY A 131 16.36 -24.52 -7.62
CA GLY A 131 16.67 -24.95 -6.26
C GLY A 131 18.18 -24.95 -5.92
N LYS A 132 19.00 -24.19 -6.67
CA LYS A 132 20.45 -24.12 -6.48
C LYS A 132 20.88 -22.79 -5.88
#